data_d8f690a474b02327226f575a53f4573b
#
_entry.id   d8f690a474b02327226f575a53f4573b
#
_cell.length_a   1.000
_cell.length_b   1.000
_cell.length_c   1.000
_cell.angle_alpha   90.00
_cell.angle_beta   90.00
_cell.angle_gamma   90.00
#
_symmetry.space_group_name_H-M   'P 1'
#
loop_
_entity.id
_entity.type
_entity.pdbx_description
1 polymer ?
#
loop_
_entity_poly.entity_id
_entity_poly.type
_entity_poly.pdbx_seq_one_letter_code
_entity_poly.pdbx_strand_id
1 'polypeptide(L)' 'MKEEGLRMDGTVTDVLPNAMFRVKINETNVIGYISGKMRQHDIKVLLGDIVELEFSPYDLSKGRIVRRR' A
#
# COMPACT_ATOMS: atom_id res chain seq x y z
N MET A 1 -16.77 17.50 -5.20
CA MET A 1 -17.03 16.06 -5.09
C MET A 1 -15.73 15.33 -4.82
N LYS A 2 -15.69 14.56 -3.76
CA LYS A 2 -14.47 13.81 -3.45
C LYS A 2 -14.34 12.63 -4.39
N GLU A 3 -13.19 12.50 -5.02
CA GLU A 3 -12.88 11.28 -5.72
C GLU A 3 -12.47 10.24 -4.69
N GLU A 4 -13.20 9.15 -4.67
CA GLU A 4 -12.80 8.04 -3.82
C GLU A 4 -11.82 7.17 -4.58
N GLY A 5 -10.67 6.94 -3.98
CA GLY A 5 -9.72 6.01 -4.52
C GLY A 5 -10.22 4.58 -4.41
N LEU A 6 -9.69 3.73 -5.25
CA LEU A 6 -9.94 2.30 -5.15
C LEU A 6 -9.13 1.73 -3.99
N ARG A 7 -9.76 0.90 -3.18
CA ARG A 7 -9.08 0.23 -2.07
C ARG A 7 -9.02 -1.26 -2.34
N MET A 8 -7.83 -1.82 -2.16
CA MET A 8 -7.60 -3.24 -2.38
C MET A 8 -6.63 -3.76 -1.33
N ASP A 9 -6.80 -5.01 -0.95
CA ASP A 9 -5.87 -5.68 -0.06
C ASP A 9 -4.80 -6.39 -0.88
N GLY A 10 -3.59 -6.39 -0.37
CA GLY A 10 -2.49 -7.11 -0.99
C GLY A 10 -1.50 -7.61 0.04
N THR A 11 -0.61 -8.48 -0.40
CA THR A 11 0.40 -9.07 0.46
C THR A 11 1.76 -8.45 0.14
N VAL A 12 2.47 -8.02 1.18
CA VAL A 12 3.81 -7.46 1.02
C VAL A 12 4.77 -8.57 0.66
N THR A 13 5.38 -8.47 -0.51
CA THR A 13 6.32 -9.48 -1.02
C THR A 13 7.77 -9.03 -0.98
N ASP A 14 8.01 -7.73 -0.83
CA ASP A 14 9.38 -7.21 -0.79
C ASP A 14 9.38 -5.87 -0.07
N VAL A 15 10.50 -5.55 0.57
CA VAL A 15 10.73 -4.27 1.23
C VAL A 15 11.72 -3.50 0.39
N LEU A 16 11.30 -2.33 -0.08
CA LEU A 16 12.09 -1.48 -0.97
C LEU A 16 12.62 -0.28 -0.20
N PRO A 17 13.61 0.43 -0.74
CA PRO A 17 14.09 1.66 -0.11
C PRO A 17 13.01 2.74 -0.05
N ASN A 18 13.22 3.75 0.78
CA ASN A 18 12.40 4.95 0.89
C ASN A 18 10.97 4.67 1.34
N ALA A 19 10.81 3.73 2.29
CA ALA A 19 9.51 3.38 2.86
C ALA A 19 8.52 2.90 1.80
N MET A 20 9.03 2.21 0.79
CA MET A 20 8.23 1.61 -0.25
C MET A 20 8.23 0.10 -0.12
N PHE A 21 7.19 -0.52 -0.65
CA PHE A 21 7.02 -1.97 -0.57
C PHE A 21 6.49 -2.48 -1.89
N ARG A 22 6.92 -3.67 -2.26
CA ARG A 22 6.28 -4.39 -3.35
C ARG A 22 5.14 -5.19 -2.76
N VAL A 23 3.96 -4.99 -3.33
CA VAL A 23 2.74 -5.62 -2.84
C VAL A 23 2.10 -6.40 -3.97
N LYS A 24 1.71 -7.62 -3.69
CA LYS A 24 1.04 -8.47 -4.67
C LYS A 24 -0.46 -8.44 -4.41
N ILE A 25 -1.20 -8.02 -5.41
CA ILE A 25 -2.66 -8.03 -5.40
C ILE A 25 -3.11 -8.99 -6.48
N ASN A 26 -3.69 -10.13 -6.06
CA ASN A 26 -3.98 -11.25 -6.96
C ASN A 26 -2.68 -11.68 -7.65
N GLU A 27 -2.56 -11.53 -8.95
CA GLU A 27 -1.34 -11.88 -9.68
C GLU A 27 -0.59 -10.65 -10.19
N THR A 28 -0.95 -9.47 -9.69
CA THR A 28 -0.37 -8.21 -10.13
C THR A 28 0.51 -7.63 -9.02
N ASN A 29 1.71 -7.19 -9.39
CA ASN A 29 2.62 -6.53 -8.46
C ASN A 29 2.44 -5.02 -8.59
N VAL A 30 2.31 -4.34 -7.46
CA VAL A 30 2.21 -2.89 -7.39
C VAL A 30 3.18 -2.37 -6.34
N ILE A 31 3.44 -1.08 -6.37
CA ILE A 31 4.27 -0.43 -5.37
C ILE A 31 3.36 0.20 -4.32
N GLY A 32 3.61 -0.14 -3.05
CA GLY A 32 2.92 0.48 -1.94
C GLY A 32 3.84 1.42 -1.20
N TYR A 33 3.33 2.56 -0.78
CA TYR A 33 4.08 3.49 0.06
C TYR A 33 3.28 3.80 1.30
N ILE A 34 4.00 4.11 2.39
CA ILE A 34 3.37 4.33 3.69
C ILE A 34 2.73 5.70 3.72
N SER A 35 1.47 5.76 4.16
CA SER A 35 0.78 7.03 4.34
C SER A 35 1.40 7.82 5.49
N GLY A 36 1.24 9.14 5.46
CA GLY A 36 1.74 9.98 6.53
C GLY A 36 1.13 9.62 7.89
N LYS A 37 -0.11 9.20 7.90
CA LYS A 37 -0.79 8.78 9.12
C LYS A 37 -0.13 7.55 9.74
N MET A 38 0.26 6.58 8.93
CA MET A 38 0.95 5.39 9.42
C MET A 38 2.34 5.73 9.95
N ARG A 39 3.02 6.70 9.32
CA ARG A 39 4.31 7.16 9.81
C ARG A 39 4.20 7.81 11.18
N GLN A 40 3.14 8.60 11.40
CA GLN A 40 2.91 9.25 12.68
C GLN A 40 2.67 8.25 13.81
N HIS A 41 2.05 7.14 13.51
CA HIS A 41 1.75 6.10 14.49
C HIS A 41 2.82 5.01 14.58
N ASP A 42 3.92 5.19 13.86
CA ASP A 42 5.06 4.26 13.86
C ASP A 42 4.62 2.82 13.58
N ILE A 43 3.69 2.65 12.68
CA ILE A 43 3.21 1.33 12.29
C ILE A 43 4.21 0.72 11.31
N LYS A 44 4.73 -0.44 11.66
CA LYS A 44 5.69 -1.14 10.81
C LYS A 44 5.00 -2.13 9.89
N VAL A 45 5.44 -2.14 8.64
CA VAL A 45 4.98 -3.08 7.63
C VAL A 45 6.10 -4.07 7.36
N LEU A 46 5.79 -5.35 7.42
CA LEU A 46 6.79 -6.42 7.27
C LEU A 46 6.44 -7.31 6.09
N LEU A 47 7.42 -8.08 5.64
CA LEU A 47 7.19 -9.10 4.62
C LEU A 47 6.10 -10.05 5.06
N GLY A 48 5.20 -10.37 4.15
CA GLY A 48 4.10 -11.28 4.41
C GLY A 48 2.87 -10.62 5.03
N ASP A 49 2.97 -9.35 5.42
CA ASP A 49 1.82 -8.64 5.96
C ASP A 49 0.78 -8.41 4.87
N ILE A 50 -0.48 -8.49 5.27
CA ILE A 50 -1.59 -8.10 4.40
C ILE A 50 -1.92 -6.65 4.72
N VAL A 51 -1.91 -5.83 3.68
CA VAL A 51 -2.13 -4.39 3.82
C VAL A 51 -3.27 -3.96 2.91
N GLU A 52 -3.96 -2.91 3.32
CA GLU A 52 -4.96 -2.26 2.49
C GLU A 52 -4.32 -1.05 1.82
N LEU A 53 -4.46 -0.97 0.50
CA LEU A 53 -3.91 0.11 -0.29
C LEU A 53 -5.03 0.91 -0.92
N GLU A 54 -4.82 2.21 -1.02
CA GLU A 54 -5.71 3.11 -1.72
C GLU A 54 -5.01 3.61 -2.97
N PHE A 55 -5.66 3.43 -4.11
CA PHE A 55 -5.13 3.84 -5.41
C PHE A 55 -5.89 5.04 -5.93
N SER A 56 -5.16 5.93 -6.60
CA SER A 56 -5.80 6.95 -7.42
C SER A 56 -6.42 6.27 -8.65
N PRO A 57 -7.62 6.69 -9.09
CA PRO A 57 -8.17 6.15 -10.32
C PRO A 57 -7.32 6.48 -11.55
N TYR A 58 -6.38 7.41 -11.41
CA TYR A 58 -5.50 7.82 -12.52
C TYR A 58 -4.18 7.05 -12.53
N ASP A 59 -3.86 6.32 -11.46
CA ASP A 59 -2.61 5.57 -11.40
C ASP A 59 -2.80 4.34 -10.52
N LEU A 60 -2.93 3.20 -11.15
CA LEU A 60 -3.13 1.93 -10.47
C LEU A 60 -1.83 1.17 -10.23
N SER A 61 -0.68 1.75 -10.58
CA SER A 61 0.62 1.11 -10.38
C SER A 61 1.21 1.38 -9.00
N LYS A 62 0.75 2.44 -8.32
CA LYS A 62 1.19 2.80 -6.98
C LYS A 62 -0.01 3.01 -6.08
N GLY A 63 0.05 2.43 -4.89
CA GLY A 63 -1.00 2.61 -3.90
C GLY A 63 -0.44 3.11 -2.59
N ARG A 64 -1.25 3.87 -1.88
CA ARG A 64 -0.90 4.32 -0.55
C ARG A 64 -1.39 3.27 0.45
N ILE A 65 -0.47 2.76 1.27
CA ILE A 65 -0.84 1.83 2.33
C ILE A 65 -1.56 2.63 3.42
N VAL A 66 -2.82 2.32 3.63
CA VAL A 66 -3.65 3.05 4.59
C VAL A 66 -3.90 2.25 5.86
N ARG A 67 -3.69 0.95 5.81
CA ARG A 67 -3.95 0.08 6.95
C ARG A 67 -3.15 -1.22 6.80
N ARG A 68 -2.67 -1.73 7.93
CA ARG A 68 -2.14 -3.09 8.02
C ARG A 68 -3.22 -3.97 8.62
N ARG A 69 -3.48 -5.07 7.99
CA ARG A 69 -4.48 -6.03 8.46
C ARG A 69 -3.93 -6.98 9.50
#